data_7c25628832ac72296886c5408267b257
#
_entry.id   7c25628832ac72296886c5408267b257
#
_cell.length_a   1.000
_cell.length_b   1.000
_cell.length_c   1.000
_cell.angle_alpha   90.00
_cell.angle_beta   90.00
_cell.angle_gamma   90.00
#
_symmetry.space_group_name_H-M   'P 1'
#
loop_
_entity.id
_entity.type
_entity.pdbx_description
1 polymer ?
#
loop_
_entity_poly.entity_id
_entity_poly.type
_entity_poly.pdbx_seq_one_letter_code
_entity_poly.pdbx_strand_id
1 'polypeptide(L)'
;MVDVTEPEMPIVPLFGKWDLSEVTVTDTTLEKYINLDAFQVPHTGGRHSKKRFGKGNLTVIERFINNLMRSEKYTGKKAQAYNVLKNSFDNINGKKKENPAQIMVRALENSAPRAAVVSLRYGGIRVYSGVDVSPTRRVDIAIRNLCIGALESAKKQRSIENSLTRELMLASEANPDSYAISKKEETERQAEAAHN
;
A
#
# COMPACT_ATOMS: atom_id res chain seq x y z
N MET A 1 -23.73 -34.57 -19.67
CA MET A 1 -22.74 -33.68 -19.01
C MET A 1 -23.47 -32.38 -18.74
N VAL A 2 -23.76 -32.10 -17.51
CA VAL A 2 -24.43 -30.83 -17.12
C VAL A 2 -23.31 -29.84 -16.93
N ASP A 3 -23.20 -28.84 -17.82
CA ASP A 3 -22.31 -27.70 -17.63
C ASP A 3 -22.74 -26.99 -16.35
N VAL A 4 -22.00 -27.22 -15.28
CA VAL A 4 -22.12 -26.44 -14.05
C VAL A 4 -21.33 -25.13 -14.33
N THR A 5 -22.02 -24.16 -14.94
CA THR A 5 -21.57 -22.78 -14.94
C THR A 5 -21.50 -22.32 -13.49
N GLU A 6 -20.29 -22.17 -12.95
CA GLU A 6 -20.09 -21.54 -11.64
C GLU A 6 -20.82 -20.18 -11.66
N PRO A 7 -21.63 -19.85 -10.63
CA PRO A 7 -22.32 -18.59 -10.59
C PRO A 7 -21.29 -17.46 -10.59
N GLU A 8 -21.31 -16.64 -11.65
CA GLU A 8 -20.50 -15.42 -11.71
C GLU A 8 -20.82 -14.57 -10.48
N MET A 9 -19.86 -14.46 -9.60
CA MET A 9 -20.02 -13.64 -8.39
C MET A 9 -20.26 -12.19 -8.82
N PRO A 10 -21.29 -11.51 -8.27
CA PRO A 10 -21.59 -10.15 -8.67
C PRO A 10 -20.37 -9.25 -8.42
N ILE A 11 -19.91 -8.57 -9.46
CA ILE A 11 -18.80 -7.61 -9.37
C ILE A 11 -19.25 -6.48 -8.44
N VAL A 12 -18.62 -6.40 -7.27
CA VAL A 12 -18.89 -5.33 -6.30
C VAL A 12 -17.90 -4.20 -6.54
N PRO A 13 -18.31 -3.05 -7.10
CA PRO A 13 -17.39 -1.97 -7.38
C PRO A 13 -16.89 -1.32 -6.09
N LEU A 14 -15.58 -1.10 -6.00
CA LEU A 14 -14.97 -0.36 -4.92
C LEU A 14 -15.49 1.09 -4.89
N PHE A 15 -15.93 1.56 -3.72
CA PHE A 15 -16.56 2.87 -3.54
C PHE A 15 -17.81 3.09 -4.42
N GLY A 16 -18.39 2.02 -5.00
CA GLY A 16 -19.50 2.08 -5.93
C GLY A 16 -19.15 2.58 -7.34
N LYS A 17 -17.86 2.68 -7.69
CA LYS A 17 -17.40 3.26 -8.96
C LYS A 17 -16.32 2.42 -9.68
N TRP A 18 -15.40 1.79 -8.94
CA TRP A 18 -14.16 1.22 -9.51
C TRP A 18 -14.19 -0.29 -9.48
N ASP A 19 -13.93 -0.91 -10.61
CA ASP A 19 -13.77 -2.36 -10.71
C ASP A 19 -12.34 -2.76 -10.32
N LEU A 20 -12.23 -3.73 -9.41
CA LEU A 20 -10.95 -4.29 -8.97
C LEU A 20 -10.53 -5.52 -9.79
N SER A 21 -11.45 -6.13 -10.56
CA SER A 21 -11.15 -7.32 -11.36
C SER A 21 -10.21 -7.03 -12.53
N GLU A 22 -10.21 -5.79 -13.03
CA GLU A 22 -9.31 -5.34 -14.09
C GLU A 22 -7.89 -5.02 -13.62
N VAL A 23 -7.68 -4.99 -12.29
CA VAL A 23 -6.40 -4.59 -11.71
C VAL A 23 -5.42 -5.76 -11.73
N THR A 24 -4.30 -5.56 -12.38
CA THR A 24 -3.22 -6.55 -12.49
C THR A 24 -2.04 -6.19 -11.60
N VAL A 25 -1.47 -7.20 -10.96
CA VAL A 25 -0.22 -7.10 -10.19
C VAL A 25 0.91 -7.60 -11.07
N THR A 26 1.94 -6.79 -11.29
CA THR A 26 3.07 -7.10 -12.16
C THR A 26 4.15 -7.91 -11.43
N ASP A 27 4.40 -7.59 -10.15
CA ASP A 27 5.37 -8.33 -9.33
C ASP A 27 4.77 -9.63 -8.80
N THR A 28 5.14 -10.76 -9.40
CA THR A 28 4.70 -12.12 -9.03
C THR A 28 4.97 -12.46 -7.56
N THR A 29 5.99 -11.84 -6.95
CA THR A 29 6.33 -12.06 -5.54
C THR A 29 5.33 -11.39 -4.59
N LEU A 30 4.68 -10.34 -5.03
CA LEU A 30 3.70 -9.57 -4.26
C LEU A 30 2.25 -9.96 -4.55
N GLU A 31 1.98 -10.64 -5.66
CA GLU A 31 0.65 -11.01 -6.12
C GLU A 31 -0.19 -11.69 -5.02
N LYS A 32 0.37 -12.69 -4.34
CA LYS A 32 -0.31 -13.41 -3.25
C LYS A 32 -0.54 -12.58 -1.97
N TYR A 33 0.10 -11.42 -1.85
CA TYR A 33 0.08 -10.58 -0.65
C TYR A 33 -0.66 -9.26 -0.84
N ILE A 34 -1.00 -8.94 -2.10
CA ILE A 34 -1.87 -7.83 -2.47
C ILE A 34 -3.27 -8.41 -2.71
N ASN A 35 -4.07 -8.44 -1.65
CA ASN A 35 -5.45 -8.89 -1.78
C ASN A 35 -6.31 -7.76 -2.38
N LEU A 36 -6.91 -8.05 -3.54
CA LEU A 36 -7.79 -7.16 -4.30
C LEU A 36 -9.26 -7.58 -4.22
N ASP A 37 -9.63 -8.46 -3.27
CA ASP A 37 -11.03 -8.86 -3.09
C ASP A 37 -11.93 -7.63 -3.03
N ALA A 38 -12.97 -7.65 -3.82
CA ALA A 38 -13.93 -6.56 -3.92
C ALA A 38 -14.87 -6.53 -2.71
N PHE A 39 -14.82 -5.47 -1.94
CA PHE A 39 -15.77 -5.20 -0.86
C PHE A 39 -16.35 -3.80 -1.03
N GLN A 40 -17.65 -3.69 -0.91
CA GLN A 40 -18.33 -2.41 -0.97
C GLN A 40 -17.86 -1.45 0.13
N VAL A 41 -17.65 -1.98 1.34
CA VAL A 41 -17.11 -1.24 2.48
C VAL A 41 -15.89 -1.98 3.04
N PRO A 42 -14.66 -1.46 2.89
CA PRO A 42 -13.44 -2.10 3.38
C PRO A 42 -13.33 -1.99 4.91
N HIS A 43 -14.07 -2.83 5.63
CA HIS A 43 -14.09 -2.85 7.09
C HIS A 43 -14.32 -4.26 7.64
N THR A 44 -13.29 -4.86 8.23
CA THR A 44 -13.33 -6.23 8.79
C THR A 44 -13.50 -6.27 10.32
N GLY A 45 -13.60 -5.12 10.99
CA GLY A 45 -13.78 -5.05 12.44
C GLY A 45 -12.62 -5.63 13.26
N GLY A 46 -11.42 -5.70 12.69
CA GLY A 46 -10.22 -6.19 13.38
C GLY A 46 -10.14 -7.73 13.54
N ARG A 47 -11.04 -8.50 12.92
CA ARG A 47 -11.07 -9.98 13.04
C ARG A 47 -9.78 -10.66 12.59
N HIS A 48 -9.03 -10.03 11.70
CA HIS A 48 -7.74 -10.51 11.22
C HIS A 48 -6.68 -10.64 12.33
N SER A 49 -6.79 -9.88 13.42
CA SER A 49 -5.81 -9.90 14.52
C SER A 49 -5.82 -11.21 15.32
N LYS A 50 -6.92 -11.98 15.26
CA LYS A 50 -7.06 -13.26 15.95
C LYS A 50 -6.29 -14.41 15.28
N LYS A 51 -5.96 -14.29 14.00
CA LYS A 51 -5.24 -15.32 13.23
C LYS A 51 -3.82 -14.88 12.92
N ARG A 52 -2.85 -15.79 13.09
CA ARG A 52 -1.47 -15.57 12.65
C ARG A 52 -1.48 -15.34 11.13
N PHE A 53 -0.78 -14.32 10.66
CA PHE A 53 -0.75 -13.88 9.25
C PHE A 53 -2.12 -13.44 8.67
N GLY A 54 -3.16 -13.33 9.48
CA GLY A 54 -4.49 -12.89 9.05
C GLY A 54 -4.54 -11.52 8.37
N LYS A 55 -3.51 -10.70 8.57
CA LYS A 55 -3.34 -9.42 7.91
C LYS A 55 -3.17 -9.54 6.37
N GLY A 56 -2.63 -10.65 5.88
CA GLY A 56 -2.51 -10.92 4.46
C GLY A 56 -3.86 -11.05 3.75
N ASN A 57 -4.89 -11.51 4.47
CA ASN A 57 -6.24 -11.69 3.92
C ASN A 57 -7.07 -10.39 3.91
N LEU A 58 -6.53 -9.29 4.45
CA LEU A 58 -7.17 -7.99 4.32
C LEU A 58 -6.99 -7.43 2.93
N THR A 59 -8.02 -6.78 2.40
CA THR A 59 -7.87 -6.02 1.17
C THR A 59 -6.80 -4.96 1.33
N VAL A 60 -6.04 -4.72 0.28
CA VAL A 60 -4.99 -3.71 0.28
C VAL A 60 -5.57 -2.32 0.59
N ILE A 61 -6.79 -2.05 0.15
CA ILE A 61 -7.53 -0.82 0.41
C ILE A 61 -7.76 -0.61 1.91
N GLU A 62 -8.25 -1.65 2.61
CA GLU A 62 -8.44 -1.54 4.07
C GLU A 62 -7.11 -1.38 4.82
N ARG A 63 -6.07 -2.08 4.38
CA ARG A 63 -4.71 -1.92 4.94
C ARG A 63 -4.21 -0.49 4.79
N PHE A 64 -4.47 0.13 3.64
CA PHE A 64 -4.09 1.51 3.37
C PHE A 64 -4.87 2.49 4.27
N ILE A 65 -6.19 2.37 4.35
CA ILE A 65 -7.04 3.19 5.24
C ILE A 65 -6.57 3.07 6.70
N ASN A 66 -6.30 1.85 7.16
CA ASN A 66 -5.82 1.60 8.52
C ASN A 66 -4.44 2.23 8.78
N ASN A 67 -3.57 2.34 7.77
CA ASN A 67 -2.29 3.04 7.90
C ASN A 67 -2.45 4.57 7.92
N LEU A 68 -3.37 5.13 7.14
CA LEU A 68 -3.70 6.56 7.21
C LEU A 68 -4.16 6.99 8.61
N MET A 69 -4.88 6.11 9.32
CA MET A 69 -5.34 6.39 10.70
C MET A 69 -4.21 6.42 11.74
N ARG A 70 -3.00 6.01 11.42
CA ARG A 70 -1.88 6.01 12.38
C ARG A 70 -1.33 7.39 12.71
N SER A 71 -1.67 8.40 11.95
CA SER A 71 -1.25 9.77 12.24
C SER A 71 -2.11 10.39 13.34
N GLU A 72 -1.53 11.32 14.10
CA GLU A 72 -2.20 12.03 15.21
C GLU A 72 -3.54 12.63 14.80
N LYS A 73 -3.61 13.25 13.62
CA LYS A 73 -4.82 13.90 13.08
C LYS A 73 -5.98 12.93 12.82
N TYR A 74 -5.65 11.69 12.41
CA TYR A 74 -6.62 10.71 11.91
C TYR A 74 -6.79 9.49 12.83
N THR A 75 -6.16 9.48 14.00
CA THR A 75 -6.26 8.38 14.97
C THR A 75 -7.72 8.09 15.31
N GLY A 76 -8.14 6.83 15.06
CA GLY A 76 -9.51 6.37 15.28
C GLY A 76 -10.58 6.87 14.31
N LYS A 77 -10.23 7.76 13.36
CA LYS A 77 -11.18 8.37 12.43
C LYS A 77 -11.25 7.61 11.10
N LYS A 78 -11.67 6.34 11.12
CA LYS A 78 -11.68 5.47 9.92
C LYS A 78 -12.57 6.01 8.81
N ALA A 79 -13.76 6.54 9.14
CA ALA A 79 -14.67 7.14 8.15
C ALA A 79 -14.02 8.32 7.41
N GLN A 80 -13.24 9.13 8.12
CA GLN A 80 -12.53 10.27 7.55
C GLN A 80 -11.40 9.80 6.61
N ALA A 81 -10.60 8.81 7.05
CA ALA A 81 -9.56 8.21 6.22
C ALA A 81 -10.12 7.52 4.97
N TYR A 82 -11.30 6.89 5.09
CA TYR A 82 -12.04 6.32 3.96
C TYR A 82 -12.42 7.40 2.93
N ASN A 83 -13.00 8.51 3.39
CA ASN A 83 -13.38 9.62 2.51
C ASN A 83 -12.17 10.26 1.83
N VAL A 84 -11.06 10.42 2.55
CA VAL A 84 -9.79 10.92 1.98
C VAL A 84 -9.33 10.03 0.83
N LEU A 85 -9.32 8.71 1.01
CA LEU A 85 -8.91 7.78 -0.05
C LEU A 85 -9.87 7.82 -1.24
N LYS A 86 -11.19 7.84 -0.98
CA LYS A 86 -12.21 7.94 -2.01
C LYS A 86 -12.05 9.21 -2.86
N ASN A 87 -11.92 10.37 -2.22
CA ASN A 87 -11.72 11.64 -2.91
C ASN A 87 -10.39 11.68 -3.68
N SER A 88 -9.34 11.05 -3.12
CA SER A 88 -8.05 10.92 -3.83
C SER A 88 -8.17 10.08 -5.10
N PHE A 89 -8.96 9.00 -5.08
CA PHE A 89 -9.24 8.19 -6.26
C PHE A 89 -10.01 8.96 -7.33
N ASP A 90 -11.02 9.73 -6.92
CA ASP A 90 -11.77 10.60 -7.85
C ASP A 90 -10.83 11.65 -8.48
N ASN A 91 -9.91 12.24 -7.71
CA ASN A 91 -8.91 13.18 -8.21
C ASN A 91 -7.90 12.53 -9.18
N ILE A 92 -7.47 11.29 -8.92
CA ILE A 92 -6.56 10.54 -9.80
C ILE A 92 -7.23 10.27 -11.14
N ASN A 93 -8.47 9.78 -11.12
CA ASN A 93 -9.23 9.52 -12.35
C ASN A 93 -9.46 10.80 -13.16
N GLY A 94 -9.74 11.92 -12.48
CA GLY A 94 -9.88 13.22 -13.15
C GLY A 94 -8.62 13.67 -13.91
N LYS A 95 -7.43 13.26 -13.42
CA LYS A 95 -6.13 13.64 -14.01
C LYS A 95 -5.62 12.65 -15.06
N LYS A 96 -5.66 11.34 -14.77
CA LYS A 96 -5.05 10.30 -15.63
C LYS A 96 -6.06 9.53 -16.47
N LYS A 97 -7.35 9.58 -16.13
CA LYS A 97 -8.42 8.79 -16.78
C LYS A 97 -8.16 7.28 -16.79
N GLU A 98 -7.34 6.79 -15.87
CA GLU A 98 -7.05 5.38 -15.62
C GLU A 98 -7.74 4.91 -14.34
N ASN A 99 -7.88 3.59 -14.17
CA ASN A 99 -8.42 3.03 -12.93
C ASN A 99 -7.48 3.39 -11.74
N PRO A 100 -7.96 4.16 -10.74
CA PRO A 100 -7.13 4.59 -9.62
C PRO A 100 -6.57 3.44 -8.78
N ALA A 101 -7.27 2.31 -8.74
CA ALA A 101 -6.80 1.12 -8.05
C ALA A 101 -5.54 0.54 -8.72
N GLN A 102 -5.46 0.57 -10.06
CA GLN A 102 -4.26 0.15 -10.78
C GLN A 102 -3.06 1.06 -10.49
N ILE A 103 -3.29 2.37 -10.43
CA ILE A 103 -2.24 3.35 -10.08
C ILE A 103 -1.74 3.09 -8.66
N MET A 104 -2.64 2.81 -7.72
CA MET A 104 -2.27 2.47 -6.34
C MET A 104 -1.45 1.17 -6.27
N VAL A 105 -1.81 0.14 -7.02
CA VAL A 105 -1.06 -1.12 -7.06
C VAL A 105 0.34 -0.90 -7.64
N ARG A 106 0.47 -0.20 -8.76
CA ARG A 106 1.78 0.18 -9.32
C ARG A 106 2.62 0.99 -8.33
N ALA A 107 2.01 1.93 -7.61
CA ALA A 107 2.69 2.71 -6.59
C ALA A 107 3.22 1.82 -5.45
N LEU A 108 2.46 0.80 -5.04
CA LEU A 108 2.87 -0.16 -4.02
C LEU A 108 4.04 -1.03 -4.50
N GLU A 109 3.97 -1.55 -5.73
CA GLU A 109 5.03 -2.36 -6.33
C GLU A 109 6.34 -1.57 -6.43
N ASN A 110 6.27 -0.35 -6.93
CA ASN A 110 7.44 0.51 -7.09
C ASN A 110 8.06 0.94 -5.75
N SER A 111 7.26 1.14 -4.71
CA SER A 111 7.72 1.59 -3.39
C SER A 111 8.10 0.46 -2.42
N ALA A 112 7.94 -0.81 -2.82
CA ALA A 112 8.24 -1.97 -2.00
C ALA A 112 9.74 -2.30 -1.99
N PRO A 113 10.49 -2.14 -0.88
CA PRO A 113 11.92 -2.42 -0.83
C PRO A 113 12.19 -3.93 -0.89
N ARG A 114 13.23 -4.34 -1.64
CA ARG A 114 13.64 -5.74 -1.77
C ARG A 114 14.60 -6.15 -0.66
N ALA A 115 15.49 -5.27 -0.26
CA ALA A 115 16.49 -5.50 0.76
C ALA A 115 16.36 -4.50 1.92
N ALA A 116 16.78 -4.87 3.11
CA ALA A 116 16.84 -4.02 4.29
C ALA A 116 17.97 -4.42 5.22
N VAL A 117 18.39 -3.52 6.11
CA VAL A 117 19.44 -3.77 7.09
C VAL A 117 18.83 -4.35 8.36
N VAL A 118 19.45 -5.40 8.88
CA VAL A 118 19.17 -5.97 10.19
C VAL A 118 20.40 -5.80 11.07
N SER A 119 20.20 -5.40 12.33
CA SER A 119 21.26 -5.34 13.32
C SER A 119 21.25 -6.61 14.18
N LEU A 120 22.33 -7.37 14.14
CA LEU A 120 22.55 -8.55 14.95
C LEU A 120 23.46 -8.18 16.13
N ARG A 121 23.21 -8.75 17.31
CA ARG A 121 24.04 -8.57 18.48
C ARG A 121 24.85 -9.84 18.74
N TYR A 122 26.18 -9.70 18.70
CA TYR A 122 27.12 -10.74 19.06
C TYR A 122 28.00 -10.23 20.21
N GLY A 123 27.86 -10.83 21.40
CA GLY A 123 28.71 -10.49 22.55
C GLY A 123 28.76 -9.00 22.94
N GLY A 124 27.63 -8.27 22.75
CA GLY A 124 27.56 -6.83 23.04
C GLY A 124 27.86 -5.91 21.86
N ILE A 125 28.45 -6.41 20.78
CA ILE A 125 28.73 -5.66 19.55
C ILE A 125 27.52 -5.75 18.62
N ARG A 126 27.16 -4.63 17.97
CA ARG A 126 26.14 -4.59 16.93
C ARG A 126 26.79 -4.71 15.56
N VAL A 127 26.42 -5.76 14.83
CA VAL A 127 26.82 -5.96 13.44
C VAL A 127 25.61 -5.73 12.55
N TYR A 128 25.78 -4.92 11.52
CA TYR A 128 24.74 -4.67 10.53
C TYR A 128 24.93 -5.62 9.35
N SER A 129 23.84 -6.24 8.89
CA SER A 129 23.86 -7.13 7.73
C SER A 129 22.69 -6.80 6.82
N GLY A 130 22.94 -6.76 5.50
CA GLY A 130 21.90 -6.66 4.48
C GLY A 130 21.17 -7.99 4.35
N VAL A 131 19.83 -7.96 4.32
CA VAL A 131 18.99 -9.15 4.18
C VAL A 131 17.80 -8.86 3.26
N ASP A 132 17.30 -9.92 2.60
CA ASP A 132 16.08 -9.83 1.82
C ASP A 132 14.85 -9.62 2.70
N VAL A 133 13.91 -8.81 2.21
CA VAL A 133 12.67 -8.49 2.93
C VAL A 133 11.57 -9.45 2.50
N SER A 134 10.86 -10.05 3.47
CA SER A 134 9.71 -10.91 3.19
C SER A 134 8.61 -10.12 2.45
N PRO A 135 7.87 -10.75 1.50
CA PRO A 135 6.87 -10.08 0.68
C PRO A 135 5.80 -9.34 1.49
N THR A 136 5.31 -9.96 2.58
CA THR A 136 4.34 -9.32 3.48
C THR A 136 4.88 -8.00 4.07
N ARG A 137 6.16 -8.00 4.46
CA ARG A 137 6.82 -6.83 5.02
C ARG A 137 7.08 -5.76 3.96
N ARG A 138 7.40 -6.18 2.72
CA ARG A 138 7.57 -5.28 1.57
C ARG A 138 6.30 -4.45 1.36
N VAL A 139 5.13 -5.10 1.29
CA VAL A 139 3.83 -4.41 1.14
C VAL A 139 3.52 -3.50 2.35
N ASP A 140 3.82 -3.94 3.57
CA ASP A 140 3.60 -3.12 4.76
C ASP A 140 4.45 -1.85 4.80
N ILE A 141 5.72 -1.95 4.40
CA ILE A 141 6.63 -0.80 4.32
C ILE A 141 6.16 0.16 3.22
N ALA A 142 5.80 -0.36 2.05
CA ALA A 142 5.29 0.44 0.94
C ALA A 142 4.06 1.25 1.33
N ILE A 143 3.03 0.60 1.89
CA ILE A 143 1.81 1.28 2.36
C ILE A 143 2.16 2.35 3.40
N ARG A 144 3.04 2.01 4.35
CA ARG A 144 3.45 2.94 5.41
C ARG A 144 4.14 4.18 4.84
N ASN A 145 5.09 4.00 3.92
CA ASN A 145 5.86 5.10 3.35
C ASN A 145 4.96 6.01 2.49
N LEU A 146 4.07 5.46 1.68
CA LEU A 146 3.09 6.22 0.91
C LEU A 146 2.17 7.06 1.82
N CYS A 147 1.68 6.48 2.92
CA CYS A 147 0.86 7.22 3.88
C CYS A 147 1.65 8.34 4.58
N ILE A 148 2.91 8.08 4.98
CA ILE A 148 3.76 9.08 5.63
C ILE A 148 4.05 10.23 4.65
N GLY A 149 4.45 9.91 3.40
CA GLY A 149 4.72 10.89 2.36
C GLY A 149 3.52 11.82 2.10
N ALA A 150 2.33 11.23 1.99
CA ALA A 150 1.09 12.00 1.84
C ALA A 150 0.81 12.92 3.04
N LEU A 151 1.04 12.44 4.27
CA LEU A 151 0.80 13.21 5.50
C LEU A 151 1.82 14.34 5.69
N GLU A 152 3.09 14.11 5.38
CA GLU A 152 4.13 15.14 5.44
C GLU A 152 3.93 16.23 4.39
N SER A 153 3.57 15.84 3.17
CA SER A 153 3.21 16.78 2.11
C SER A 153 1.96 17.59 2.45
N ALA A 154 0.99 16.98 3.12
CA ALA A 154 -0.25 17.64 3.56
C ALA A 154 0.00 18.75 4.60
N LYS A 155 1.05 18.65 5.42
CA LYS A 155 1.45 19.72 6.36
C LYS A 155 1.79 21.01 5.62
N LYS A 156 2.36 20.91 4.42
CA LYS A 156 2.73 22.04 3.57
C LYS A 156 1.55 22.51 2.70
N GLN A 157 0.79 21.60 2.12
CA GLN A 157 -0.24 21.88 1.11
C GLN A 157 -1.67 22.03 1.69
N ARG A 158 -1.86 21.86 2.99
CA ARG A 158 -3.15 21.93 3.71
C ARG A 158 -4.24 20.93 3.29
N SER A 159 -4.08 20.19 2.19
CA SER A 159 -5.02 19.16 1.73
C SER A 159 -4.34 17.81 1.66
N ILE A 160 -4.85 16.85 2.44
CA ILE A 160 -4.33 15.48 2.44
C ILE A 160 -4.74 14.73 1.18
N GLU A 161 -5.93 15.01 0.63
CA GLU A 161 -6.46 14.36 -0.57
C GLU A 161 -5.58 14.64 -1.78
N ASN A 162 -5.23 15.92 -1.98
CA ASN A 162 -4.34 16.34 -3.06
C ASN A 162 -2.91 15.81 -2.86
N SER A 163 -2.42 15.80 -1.63
CA SER A 163 -1.10 15.28 -1.29
C SER A 163 -1.02 13.78 -1.54
N LEU A 164 -2.04 13.02 -1.15
CA LEU A 164 -2.13 11.59 -1.40
C LEU A 164 -2.24 11.29 -2.90
N THR A 165 -3.08 12.04 -3.63
CA THR A 165 -3.18 11.95 -5.08
C THR A 165 -1.82 12.13 -5.74
N ARG A 166 -1.08 13.18 -5.36
CA ARG A 166 0.25 13.46 -5.90
C ARG A 166 1.25 12.35 -5.57
N GLU A 167 1.29 11.91 -4.32
CA GLU A 167 2.21 10.86 -3.88
C GLU A 167 1.97 9.53 -4.64
N LEU A 168 0.70 9.10 -4.78
CA LEU A 168 0.35 7.90 -5.52
C LEU A 168 0.71 8.00 -7.00
N MET A 169 0.51 9.15 -7.62
CA MET A 169 0.88 9.35 -9.03
C MET A 169 2.40 9.31 -9.22
N LEU A 170 3.17 10.03 -8.41
CA LEU A 170 4.63 10.03 -8.48
C LEU A 170 5.21 8.64 -8.21
N ALA A 171 4.70 7.94 -7.20
CA ALA A 171 5.15 6.59 -6.88
C ALA A 171 4.79 5.58 -7.99
N SER A 172 3.64 5.73 -8.66
CA SER A 172 3.26 4.88 -9.79
C SER A 172 4.19 5.03 -11.00
N GLU A 173 4.83 6.19 -11.15
CA GLU A 173 5.80 6.52 -12.19
C GLU A 173 7.25 6.25 -11.76
N ALA A 174 7.45 5.70 -10.56
CA ALA A 174 8.77 5.50 -9.93
C ALA A 174 9.61 6.78 -9.88
N ASN A 175 8.97 7.95 -9.71
CA ASN A 175 9.66 9.23 -9.64
C ASN A 175 10.34 9.41 -8.26
N PRO A 176 11.63 9.78 -8.21
CA PRO A 176 12.36 10.02 -6.96
C PRO A 176 11.80 11.17 -6.10
N ASP A 177 10.98 12.06 -6.67
CA ASP A 177 10.27 13.11 -5.92
C ASP A 177 9.21 12.54 -4.95
N SER A 178 8.81 11.27 -5.11
CA SER A 178 7.98 10.56 -4.17
C SER A 178 8.76 10.23 -2.90
N TYR A 179 8.18 10.54 -1.75
CA TYR A 179 8.76 10.16 -0.45
C TYR A 179 8.95 8.64 -0.34
N ALA A 180 7.98 7.86 -0.81
CA ALA A 180 8.02 6.40 -0.71
C ALA A 180 9.14 5.80 -1.56
N ILE A 181 9.36 6.30 -2.77
CA ILE A 181 10.44 5.88 -3.66
C ILE A 181 11.80 6.26 -3.07
N SER A 182 11.98 7.51 -2.65
CA SER A 182 13.21 7.99 -2.01
C SER A 182 13.58 7.14 -0.79
N LYS A 183 12.60 6.78 0.05
CA LYS A 183 12.82 5.91 1.22
C LYS A 183 13.14 4.47 0.87
N LYS A 184 12.56 3.94 -0.20
CA LYS A 184 12.94 2.63 -0.74
C LYS A 184 14.41 2.62 -1.14
N GLU A 185 14.82 3.56 -1.99
CA GLU A 185 16.19 3.66 -2.50
C GLU A 185 17.22 3.86 -1.37
N GLU A 186 16.88 4.69 -0.37
CA GLU A 186 17.71 4.86 0.82
C GLU A 186 17.90 3.54 1.57
N THR A 187 16.81 2.78 1.78
CA THR A 187 16.85 1.50 2.49
C THR A 187 17.65 0.45 1.73
N GLU A 188 17.47 0.34 0.41
CA GLU A 188 18.19 -0.59 -0.45
C GLU A 188 19.69 -0.26 -0.52
N ARG A 189 20.05 1.02 -0.68
CA ARG A 189 21.45 1.49 -0.64
C ARG A 189 22.13 1.20 0.70
N GLN A 190 21.42 1.37 1.83
CA GLN A 190 21.95 1.01 3.14
C GLN A 190 22.17 -0.50 3.26
N ALA A 191 21.27 -1.32 2.67
CA ALA A 191 21.41 -2.77 2.68
C ALA A 191 22.60 -3.25 1.83
N GLU A 192 22.82 -2.65 0.67
CA GLU A 192 23.99 -2.91 -0.18
C GLU A 192 25.29 -2.58 0.56
N ALA A 193 25.36 -1.43 1.22
CA ALA A 193 26.54 -1.05 2.00
C ALA A 193 26.80 -1.97 3.21
N ALA A 194 25.77 -2.63 3.73
CA ALA A 194 25.87 -3.56 4.85
C ALA A 194 26.11 -5.02 4.42
N HIS A 195 26.13 -5.29 3.12
CA HIS A 195 26.36 -6.63 2.57
C HIS A 195 27.85 -6.96 2.41
N ASN A 196 28.73 -5.98 2.56
CA ASN A 196 30.20 -6.11 2.47
C ASN A 196 30.82 -6.54 3.80
#